data_6679ac2334bba419cfcd35b503e2dad0
#
_entry.id   6679ac2334bba419cfcd35b503e2dad0
#
_cell.length_a   1.000
_cell.length_b   1.000
_cell.length_c   1.000
_cell.angle_alpha   90.00
_cell.angle_beta   90.00
_cell.angle_gamma   90.00
#
_symmetry.space_group_name_H-M   'P 1'
#
loop_
_entity.id
_entity.type
_entity.pdbx_description
1 polymer ?
#
loop_
_entity_poly.entity_id
_entity_poly.type
_entity_poly.pdbx_seq_one_letter_code
_entity_poly.pdbx_strand_id
1 'polypeptide(L)'
;MLSLLELKHDRVSIDSASGEHKSLDFLKLNSLGQVPLLIDENTTIRDSQAILVYLARKCDRKDWLPLEAESMAEVMQWLSFAANEINSSLFIARLHFLFGMNFDWETAQQKGKQILQVMDDHLQE
;
A
#
# COMPACT_ATOMS: atom_id res chain seq x y z
N MET A 1 3.04 10.15 0.08
CA MET A 1 1.79 10.91 0.27
C MET A 1 1.89 11.98 1.35
N LEU A 2 2.28 11.69 2.58
CA LEU A 2 2.39 12.70 3.66
C LEU A 2 3.22 13.94 3.24
N SER A 3 4.36 13.72 2.61
CA SER A 3 5.21 14.82 2.10
C SER A 3 4.54 15.62 0.97
N LEU A 4 3.77 14.98 0.10
CA LEU A 4 3.03 15.65 -0.98
C LEU A 4 1.85 16.48 -0.46
N LEU A 5 1.35 16.13 0.73
CA LEU A 5 0.30 16.86 1.44
C LEU A 5 0.86 17.88 2.42
N GLU A 6 2.19 18.00 2.51
CA GLU A 6 2.90 18.88 3.46
C GLU A 6 2.49 18.67 4.93
N LEU A 7 2.03 17.46 5.26
CA LEU A 7 1.60 17.12 6.61
C LEU A 7 2.80 16.88 7.52
N LYS A 8 2.84 17.59 8.65
CA LYS A 8 3.80 17.28 9.71
C LYS A 8 3.49 15.89 10.29
N HIS A 9 4.51 15.07 10.41
CA HIS A 9 4.37 13.71 10.91
C HIS A 9 5.66 13.22 11.55
N ASP A 10 5.53 12.35 12.53
CA ASP A 10 6.62 11.60 13.11
C ASP A 10 6.69 10.21 12.47
N ARG A 11 7.88 9.83 12.04
CA ARG A 11 8.12 8.50 11.50
C ARG A 11 8.69 7.60 12.59
N VAL A 12 7.92 6.57 12.95
CA VAL A 12 8.34 5.51 13.87
C VAL A 12 8.78 4.30 13.04
N SER A 13 10.04 3.93 13.14
CA SER A 13 10.57 2.72 12.50
C SER A 13 10.27 1.50 13.37
N ILE A 14 9.76 0.45 12.75
CA ILE A 14 9.47 -0.83 13.40
C ILE A 14 10.55 -1.82 12.97
N ASP A 15 11.23 -2.43 13.94
CA ASP A 15 12.23 -3.46 13.69
C ASP A 15 11.55 -4.81 13.43
N SER A 16 11.31 -5.08 12.15
CA SER A 16 10.71 -6.34 11.73
C SER A 16 11.64 -7.54 11.94
N ALA A 17 12.96 -7.33 11.98
CA ALA A 17 13.93 -8.41 12.17
C ALA A 17 13.92 -8.92 13.62
N SER A 18 13.74 -8.02 14.59
CA SER A 18 13.55 -8.39 16.00
C SER A 18 12.14 -8.91 16.32
N GLY A 19 11.20 -8.84 15.38
CA GLY A 19 9.81 -9.23 15.60
C GLY A 19 8.97 -8.16 16.30
N GLU A 20 9.41 -6.91 16.39
CA GLU A 20 8.69 -5.82 17.05
C GLU A 20 7.23 -5.69 16.57
N HIS A 21 6.98 -5.89 15.26
CA HIS A 21 5.65 -5.88 14.67
C HIS A 21 4.73 -7.02 15.20
N LYS A 22 5.26 -7.99 15.92
CA LYS A 22 4.53 -9.10 16.58
C LYS A 22 4.47 -8.96 18.09
N SER A 23 5.00 -7.88 18.66
CA SER A 23 4.88 -7.59 20.08
C SER A 23 3.42 -7.37 20.49
N LEU A 24 3.11 -7.66 21.74
CA LEU A 24 1.75 -7.47 22.27
C LEU A 24 1.28 -6.02 22.13
N ASP A 25 2.17 -5.06 22.29
CA ASP A 25 1.82 -3.64 22.20
C ASP A 25 1.54 -3.23 20.75
N PHE A 26 2.33 -3.70 19.79
CA PHE A 26 2.03 -3.44 18.37
C PHE A 26 0.74 -4.14 17.92
N LEU A 27 0.49 -5.38 18.39
CA LEU A 27 -0.71 -6.13 18.03
C LEU A 27 -2.00 -5.50 18.58
N LYS A 28 -1.94 -4.71 19.66
CA LYS A 28 -3.09 -3.89 20.12
C LYS A 28 -3.44 -2.80 19.10
N LEU A 29 -2.45 -2.25 18.40
CA LEU A 29 -2.64 -1.23 17.37
C LEU A 29 -3.04 -1.83 16.03
N ASN A 30 -2.40 -2.94 15.66
CA ASN A 30 -2.70 -3.67 14.43
C ASN A 30 -2.62 -5.18 14.68
N SER A 31 -3.76 -5.82 14.84
CA SER A 31 -3.88 -7.25 15.13
C SER A 31 -3.27 -8.17 14.07
N LEU A 32 -3.00 -7.68 12.86
CA LEU A 32 -2.31 -8.43 11.82
C LEU A 32 -0.78 -8.38 11.99
N GLY A 33 -0.27 -7.47 12.84
CA GLY A 33 1.17 -7.29 13.00
C GLY A 33 1.86 -6.94 11.69
N GLN A 34 1.34 -5.99 10.96
CA GLN A 34 1.83 -5.54 9.66
C GLN A 34 2.02 -4.02 9.64
N VAL A 35 2.93 -3.56 8.81
CA VAL A 35 3.15 -2.15 8.49
C VAL A 35 2.73 -1.91 7.04
N PRO A 36 2.31 -0.70 6.67
CA PRO A 36 2.26 0.53 7.48
C PRO A 36 1.08 0.60 8.44
N LEU A 37 1.23 1.46 9.44
CA LEU A 37 0.19 1.86 10.38
C LEU A 37 0.21 3.38 10.49
N LEU A 38 -0.95 4.01 10.40
CA LEU A 38 -1.12 5.44 10.66
C LEU A 38 -1.89 5.64 11.97
N ILE A 39 -1.36 6.49 12.83
CA ILE A 39 -2.07 6.98 14.02
C ILE A 39 -2.26 8.49 13.82
N ASP A 40 -3.50 8.94 13.89
CA ASP A 40 -3.87 10.33 13.73
C ASP A 40 -4.90 10.68 14.81
N GLU A 41 -4.43 11.36 15.84
CA GLU A 41 -5.19 11.62 17.06
C GLU A 41 -5.77 10.33 17.68
N ASN A 42 -7.09 10.15 17.62
CA ASN A 42 -7.79 8.98 18.12
C ASN A 42 -8.07 7.93 17.05
N THR A 43 -7.57 8.12 15.83
CA THR A 43 -7.81 7.23 14.69
C THR A 43 -6.57 6.42 14.39
N THR A 44 -6.73 5.10 14.38
CA THR A 44 -5.67 4.17 13.97
C THR A 44 -6.09 3.46 12.69
N ILE A 45 -5.30 3.60 11.64
CA ILE A 45 -5.59 3.05 10.31
C ILE A 45 -4.45 2.14 9.91
N ARG A 46 -4.79 0.91 9.65
CA ARG A 46 -3.93 -0.11 9.02
C ARG A 46 -4.29 -0.24 7.55
N ASP A 47 -3.41 -0.84 6.78
CA ASP A 47 -3.48 -0.98 5.33
C ASP A 47 -3.11 0.30 4.57
N SER A 48 -2.17 0.13 3.64
CA SER A 48 -1.61 1.26 2.87
C SER A 48 -2.65 1.99 2.03
N GLN A 49 -3.60 1.27 1.44
CA GLN A 49 -4.64 1.86 0.59
C GLN A 49 -5.66 2.63 1.42
N ALA A 50 -6.07 2.06 2.55
CA ALA A 50 -6.95 2.75 3.49
C ALA A 50 -6.32 4.05 4.01
N ILE A 51 -5.01 4.03 4.29
CA ILE A 51 -4.25 5.23 4.69
C ILE A 51 -4.24 6.27 3.57
N LEU A 52 -4.04 5.87 2.30
CA LEU A 52 -4.07 6.79 1.16
C LEU A 52 -5.44 7.45 1.01
N VAL A 53 -6.51 6.66 1.07
CA VAL A 53 -7.90 7.15 0.97
C VAL A 53 -8.22 8.10 2.14
N TYR A 54 -7.85 7.72 3.36
CA TYR A 54 -8.06 8.56 4.54
C TYR A 54 -7.38 9.92 4.41
N LEU A 55 -6.10 9.93 4.05
CA LEU A 55 -5.32 11.17 3.94
C LEU A 55 -5.84 12.06 2.80
N ALA A 56 -6.20 11.49 1.66
CA ALA A 56 -6.80 12.24 0.55
C ALA A 56 -8.12 12.89 0.99
N ARG A 57 -8.96 12.16 1.69
CA ARG A 57 -10.24 12.66 2.19
C ARG A 57 -10.08 13.71 3.28
N LYS A 58 -9.19 13.45 4.26
CA LYS A 58 -8.90 14.39 5.37
C LYS A 58 -8.39 15.74 4.86
N CYS A 59 -7.60 15.74 3.79
CA CYS A 59 -7.02 16.94 3.19
C CYS A 59 -7.86 17.52 2.04
N ASP A 60 -9.10 17.09 1.87
CA ASP A 60 -10.03 17.51 0.81
C ASP A 60 -9.45 17.44 -0.61
N ARG A 61 -8.59 16.45 -0.86
CA ARG A 61 -7.95 16.24 -2.16
C ARG A 61 -8.90 15.52 -3.12
N LYS A 62 -9.89 16.25 -3.61
CA LYS A 62 -10.88 15.75 -4.59
C LYS A 62 -10.24 15.42 -5.94
N ASP A 63 -9.11 16.03 -6.24
CA ASP A 63 -8.25 15.72 -7.39
C ASP A 63 -7.58 14.33 -7.29
N TRP A 64 -7.40 13.81 -6.08
CA TRP A 64 -6.86 12.46 -5.84
C TRP A 64 -7.95 11.43 -5.50
N LEU A 65 -9.01 11.88 -4.84
CA LEU A 65 -10.11 11.03 -4.43
C LEU A 65 -11.44 11.75 -4.74
N PRO A 66 -11.95 11.62 -5.98
CA PRO A 66 -13.17 12.27 -6.43
C PRO A 66 -14.40 11.88 -5.60
N LEU A 67 -15.48 12.64 -5.74
CA LEU A 67 -16.78 12.35 -5.10
C LEU A 67 -17.73 11.63 -6.05
N GLU A 68 -17.56 11.86 -7.35
CA GLU A 68 -18.39 11.31 -8.42
C GLU A 68 -18.21 9.80 -8.51
N ALA A 69 -19.27 9.07 -8.75
CA ALA A 69 -19.27 7.60 -8.67
C ALA A 69 -18.32 6.97 -9.69
N GLU A 70 -18.30 7.49 -10.91
CA GLU A 70 -17.50 7.00 -12.02
C GLU A 70 -15.99 7.16 -11.70
N SER A 71 -15.57 8.38 -11.42
CA SER A 71 -14.16 8.68 -11.12
C SER A 71 -13.69 8.01 -9.82
N MET A 72 -14.56 7.89 -8.82
CA MET A 72 -14.26 7.14 -7.61
C MET A 72 -14.05 5.65 -7.93
N ALA A 73 -14.87 5.07 -8.81
CA ALA A 73 -14.73 3.67 -9.21
C ALA A 73 -13.38 3.42 -9.91
N GLU A 74 -12.91 4.34 -10.74
CA GLU A 74 -11.59 4.28 -11.38
C GLU A 74 -10.47 4.26 -10.34
N VAL A 75 -10.51 5.15 -9.35
CA VAL A 75 -9.51 5.16 -8.25
C VAL A 75 -9.55 3.83 -7.51
N MET A 76 -10.74 3.30 -7.19
CA MET A 76 -10.88 2.03 -6.48
C MET A 76 -10.39 0.84 -7.32
N GLN A 77 -10.54 0.86 -8.64
CA GLN A 77 -9.96 -0.16 -9.53
C GLN A 77 -8.43 -0.19 -9.42
N TRP A 78 -7.77 0.97 -9.44
CA TRP A 78 -6.31 1.05 -9.31
C TRP A 78 -5.81 0.66 -7.92
N LEU A 79 -6.54 0.99 -6.85
CA LEU A 79 -6.22 0.52 -5.51
C LEU A 79 -6.37 -1.01 -5.42
N SER A 80 -7.45 -1.57 -5.97
CA SER A 80 -7.66 -3.02 -6.03
C SER A 80 -6.59 -3.70 -6.89
N PHE A 81 -6.24 -3.13 -8.04
CA PHE A 81 -5.17 -3.61 -8.91
C PHE A 81 -3.84 -3.68 -8.16
N ALA A 82 -3.49 -2.65 -7.38
CA ALA A 82 -2.28 -2.64 -6.57
C ALA A 82 -2.28 -3.74 -5.50
N ALA A 83 -3.41 -3.93 -4.80
CA ALA A 83 -3.54 -4.93 -3.76
C ALA A 83 -3.44 -6.37 -4.29
N ASN A 84 -3.96 -6.63 -5.49
CA ASN A 84 -4.06 -7.97 -6.02
C ASN A 84 -2.95 -8.26 -7.03
N GLU A 85 -2.84 -7.44 -8.08
CA GLU A 85 -1.98 -7.75 -9.21
C GLU A 85 -0.51 -7.43 -8.92
N ILE A 86 -0.20 -6.24 -8.42
CA ILE A 86 1.17 -5.85 -8.06
C ILE A 86 1.66 -6.71 -6.89
N ASN A 87 0.81 -6.94 -5.89
CA ASN A 87 1.18 -7.73 -4.73
C ASN A 87 1.49 -9.19 -5.09
N SER A 88 0.66 -9.83 -5.93
CA SER A 88 0.87 -11.23 -6.34
C SER A 88 1.96 -11.43 -7.41
N SER A 89 2.59 -10.36 -7.87
CA SER A 89 3.63 -10.42 -8.92
C SER A 89 4.91 -9.73 -8.49
N LEU A 90 5.02 -8.42 -8.67
CA LEU A 90 6.24 -7.65 -8.42
C LEU A 90 6.69 -7.74 -6.95
N PHE A 91 5.75 -7.74 -6.00
CA PHE A 91 6.09 -7.85 -4.59
C PHE A 91 6.61 -9.26 -4.25
N ILE A 92 6.01 -10.32 -4.77
CA ILE A 92 6.49 -11.71 -4.58
C ILE A 92 7.89 -11.88 -5.16
N ALA A 93 8.14 -11.40 -6.39
CA ALA A 93 9.46 -11.43 -6.99
C ALA A 93 10.49 -10.70 -6.12
N ARG A 94 10.13 -9.53 -5.59
CA ARG A 94 10.99 -8.76 -4.69
C ARG A 94 11.31 -9.50 -3.39
N LEU A 95 10.34 -10.17 -2.77
CA LEU A 95 10.55 -10.95 -1.54
C LEU A 95 11.54 -12.09 -1.77
N HIS A 96 11.47 -12.75 -2.92
CA HIS A 96 12.45 -13.77 -3.29
C HIS A 96 13.88 -13.21 -3.29
N PHE A 97 14.12 -12.11 -3.99
CA PHE A 97 15.46 -11.54 -4.15
C PHE A 97 16.00 -10.85 -2.89
N LEU A 98 15.16 -10.21 -2.09
CA LEU A 98 15.61 -9.46 -0.92
C LEU A 98 15.74 -10.33 0.34
N PHE A 99 14.89 -11.34 0.49
CA PHE A 99 14.79 -12.12 1.73
C PHE A 99 15.05 -13.61 1.52
N GLY A 100 15.36 -14.04 0.29
CA GLY A 100 15.60 -15.46 -0.03
C GLY A 100 14.37 -16.35 0.18
N MET A 101 13.17 -15.77 0.18
CA MET A 101 11.94 -16.53 0.38
C MET A 101 11.68 -17.44 -0.83
N ASN A 102 11.30 -18.68 -0.54
CA ASN A 102 11.04 -19.67 -1.58
C ASN A 102 9.65 -19.48 -2.20
N PHE A 103 9.62 -18.65 -3.25
CA PHE A 103 8.42 -18.45 -4.08
C PHE A 103 8.72 -18.84 -5.53
N ASP A 104 7.70 -19.11 -6.31
CA ASP A 104 7.78 -19.19 -7.77
C ASP A 104 7.99 -17.78 -8.35
N TRP A 105 9.24 -17.31 -8.24
CA TRP A 105 9.61 -15.96 -8.65
C TRP A 105 9.61 -15.80 -10.18
N GLU A 106 9.81 -16.87 -10.94
CA GLU A 106 9.80 -16.84 -12.41
C GLU A 106 8.41 -16.53 -12.93
N THR A 107 7.39 -17.25 -12.45
CA THR A 107 5.99 -16.97 -12.75
C THR A 107 5.59 -15.56 -12.26
N ALA A 108 6.01 -15.16 -11.06
CA ALA A 108 5.75 -13.84 -10.52
C ALA A 108 6.41 -12.73 -11.39
N GLN A 109 7.60 -12.95 -11.90
CA GLN A 109 8.29 -12.00 -12.78
C GLN A 109 7.58 -11.88 -14.15
N GLN A 110 7.15 -13.00 -14.74
CA GLN A 110 6.41 -12.97 -16.00
C GLN A 110 5.09 -12.20 -15.85
N LYS A 111 4.33 -12.50 -14.79
CA LYS A 111 3.12 -11.75 -14.45
C LYS A 111 3.44 -10.27 -14.23
N GLY A 112 4.53 -9.96 -13.52
CA GLY A 112 4.97 -8.60 -13.28
C GLY A 112 5.21 -7.80 -14.56
N LYS A 113 5.81 -8.40 -15.59
CA LYS A 113 5.99 -7.75 -16.90
C LYS A 113 4.67 -7.41 -17.58
N GLN A 114 3.68 -8.33 -17.51
CA GLN A 114 2.34 -8.08 -18.05
C GLN A 114 1.64 -6.94 -17.29
N ILE A 115 1.74 -6.92 -15.98
CA ILE A 115 1.19 -5.87 -15.14
C ILE A 115 1.79 -4.50 -15.44
N LEU A 116 3.11 -4.43 -15.62
CA LEU A 116 3.79 -3.20 -16.02
C LEU A 116 3.35 -2.72 -17.40
N GLN A 117 3.10 -3.63 -18.34
CA GLN A 117 2.58 -3.25 -19.66
C GLN A 117 1.17 -2.65 -19.56
N VAL A 118 0.27 -3.25 -18.77
CA VAL A 118 -1.07 -2.70 -18.53
C VAL A 118 -1.00 -1.28 -17.95
N MET A 119 -0.06 -1.04 -17.01
CA MET A 119 0.14 0.30 -16.44
C MET A 119 0.70 1.28 -17.48
N ASP A 120 1.65 0.83 -18.29
CA ASP A 120 2.26 1.67 -19.34
C ASP A 120 1.23 2.05 -20.41
N ASP A 121 0.42 1.11 -20.85
CA ASP A 121 -0.65 1.36 -21.82
C ASP A 121 -1.65 2.40 -21.30
N HIS A 122 -2.06 2.27 -20.04
CA HIS A 122 -2.98 3.24 -19.41
C HIS A 122 -2.37 4.65 -19.26
N LEU A 123 -1.06 4.77 -19.04
CA LEU A 123 -0.40 6.07 -18.90
C LEU A 123 -0.17 6.78 -20.24
N GLN A 124 -0.42 6.09 -21.36
CA GLN A 124 -0.32 6.66 -22.70
C GLN A 124 -1.67 7.21 -23.22
N GLU A 125 -2.76 6.92 -22.56
CA GLU A 125 -4.11 7.44 -22.85
C GLU A 125 -4.27 8.87 -22.32
#